data_6f90e0a6680a4ed2c35a6d2abb793080
#
_entry.id   6f90e0a6680a4ed2c35a6d2abb793080
#
_cell.length_a   1.000
_cell.length_b   1.000
_cell.length_c   1.000
_cell.angle_alpha   90.00
_cell.angle_beta   90.00
_cell.angle_gamma   90.00
#
_symmetry.space_group_name_H-M   'P 1'
#
loop_
_entity.id
_entity.type
_entity.pdbx_description
1 polymer ?
#
loop_
_entity_poly.entity_id
_entity_poly.type
_entity_poly.pdbx_seq_one_letter_code
_entity_poly.pdbx_strand_id
1 'polypeptide(L)'
;MKKISSIILSSLVMLSGFTSCELKDELWGKETSNTSGYLQIALSNNASVKNQTRAESTGNGLKPGVFDKAEVDVNNYTLEISDQASGQLTKHGKVADMGINNGNVQLNLEEGTYVAKAYNYDGSNVTVSTRPYFMGTREFQILPGKVTNAPVVCKLQNIEVMISLAQSFIDSFKDDYSITVDNGAGAIQVFTKDNIKTKYYYAVPENKSAIKVSVKATTKATESSTEQNIVRSYTVTKPADAEGNTTLAAGDAFIINLKEDGSMLSYVDFKLTVDFTFAEQNEIISIPTENIVFNESGVTPNPPAADPITFVGLPAEYENPSDKGQEVVVNMDVPKGIKNLFVNIASDNGGFMGTLAGFGLDKEFDLANPGDLEYILTHSLSSGEGIGLLKPGEVVAGKTSYKFDVTEFMGLLGLYGNSVNTFSIRVVDAAGNEKSGDLKVTISGK
;
A
#
# COMPACT_ATOMS: atom_id res chain seq x y z
N MET A 1 -32.41 18.70 -14.22
CA MET A 1 -31.90 18.40 -15.56
C MET A 1 -30.93 19.51 -15.95
N LYS A 2 -29.65 19.33 -15.71
CA LYS A 2 -28.58 20.19 -16.28
C LYS A 2 -27.60 19.28 -16.97
N LYS A 3 -27.53 19.42 -18.28
CA LYS A 3 -26.62 18.68 -19.18
C LYS A 3 -25.19 19.15 -18.91
N ILE A 4 -24.32 18.25 -18.53
CA ILE A 4 -22.88 18.49 -18.49
C ILE A 4 -22.36 18.07 -19.86
N SER A 5 -21.92 19.06 -20.63
CA SER A 5 -21.25 18.86 -21.92
C SER A 5 -19.83 18.33 -21.65
N SER A 6 -19.56 17.10 -22.06
CA SER A 6 -18.21 16.58 -22.20
C SER A 6 -17.46 17.38 -23.26
N ILE A 7 -16.46 18.14 -22.85
CA ILE A 7 -15.47 18.71 -23.76
C ILE A 7 -14.40 17.63 -23.96
N ILE A 8 -14.53 16.91 -25.07
CA ILE A 8 -13.46 16.08 -25.61
C ILE A 8 -12.42 17.07 -26.17
N LEU A 9 -11.35 17.29 -25.42
CA LEU A 9 -10.19 17.99 -25.92
C LEU A 9 -9.37 17.01 -26.76
N SER A 10 -9.77 16.87 -28.02
CA SER A 10 -8.95 16.20 -29.03
C SER A 10 -7.68 17.04 -29.19
N SER A 11 -6.55 16.48 -28.71
CA SER A 11 -5.22 16.98 -29.08
C SER A 11 -5.06 16.81 -30.59
N LEU A 12 -5.35 17.89 -31.29
CA LEU A 12 -5.02 18.06 -32.70
C LEU A 12 -3.49 18.06 -32.79
N VAL A 13 -2.91 16.90 -33.03
CA VAL A 13 -1.53 16.81 -33.51
C VAL A 13 -1.54 17.58 -34.84
N MET A 14 -0.99 18.79 -34.83
CA MET A 14 -0.64 19.46 -36.06
C MET A 14 0.35 18.57 -36.80
N LEU A 15 -0.16 17.75 -37.72
CA LEU A 15 0.63 17.35 -38.87
C LEU A 15 0.97 18.66 -39.63
N SER A 16 2.07 19.30 -39.21
CA SER A 16 2.75 20.22 -40.12
C SER A 16 3.11 19.38 -41.33
N GLY A 17 2.36 19.57 -42.40
CA GLY A 17 2.63 18.97 -43.68
C GLY A 17 4.06 19.31 -44.07
N PHE A 18 4.94 18.34 -43.93
CA PHE A 18 6.18 18.34 -44.66
C PHE A 18 5.78 18.09 -46.10
N THR A 19 5.57 19.18 -46.84
CA THR A 19 5.64 19.14 -48.31
C THR A 19 6.90 18.35 -48.61
N SER A 20 6.74 17.28 -49.36
CA SER A 20 7.80 16.54 -50.00
C SER A 20 8.65 17.52 -50.79
N CYS A 21 9.62 18.16 -50.14
CA CYS A 21 10.75 18.69 -50.86
C CYS A 21 11.50 17.45 -51.34
N GLU A 22 11.55 17.27 -52.66
CA GLU A 22 12.58 16.47 -53.26
C GLU A 22 13.92 16.93 -52.69
N LEU A 23 14.44 16.20 -51.71
CA LEU A 23 15.81 16.35 -51.23
C LEU A 23 16.66 16.02 -52.46
N LYS A 24 17.26 17.05 -53.06
CA LYS A 24 18.23 16.88 -54.12
C LYS A 24 19.32 15.90 -53.65
N ASP A 25 19.62 14.95 -54.50
CA ASP A 25 20.64 13.91 -54.33
C ASP A 25 22.04 14.43 -53.90
N GLU A 26 22.24 15.75 -53.93
CA GLU A 26 23.51 16.42 -53.58
C GLU A 26 23.86 16.42 -52.09
N LEU A 27 22.90 16.15 -51.19
CA LEU A 27 23.17 16.08 -49.71
C LEU A 27 23.65 14.72 -49.23
N TRP A 28 23.50 13.67 -50.00
CA TRP A 28 23.71 12.30 -49.55
C TRP A 28 24.87 11.54 -50.26
N GLY A 29 25.68 12.25 -50.98
CA GLY A 29 26.92 11.83 -51.65
C GLY A 29 27.35 10.38 -51.50
N LYS A 30 26.64 9.44 -52.17
CA LYS A 30 27.12 8.17 -52.73
C LYS A 30 25.94 7.44 -53.37
N GLU A 31 26.18 6.83 -54.52
CA GLU A 31 25.25 5.90 -55.16
C GLU A 31 24.79 4.87 -54.13
N THR A 32 23.53 4.93 -53.72
CA THR A 32 22.90 3.92 -52.86
C THR A 32 22.77 2.67 -53.70
N SER A 33 23.22 1.51 -53.18
CA SER A 33 22.88 0.22 -53.72
C SER A 33 21.36 0.17 -53.92
N ASN A 34 20.87 -0.47 -54.98
CA ASN A 34 19.44 -0.64 -55.26
C ASN A 34 18.67 -1.38 -54.13
N THR A 35 19.33 -1.71 -53.03
CA THR A 35 18.84 -2.52 -51.91
C THR A 35 18.74 -1.75 -50.57
N SER A 36 19.11 -0.46 -50.53
CA SER A 36 19.11 0.31 -49.29
C SER A 36 18.14 1.50 -49.34
N GLY A 37 17.71 1.93 -48.16
CA GLY A 37 16.88 3.11 -47.94
C GLY A 37 17.33 3.92 -46.73
N TYR A 38 16.69 5.05 -46.51
CA TYR A 38 17.03 5.98 -45.44
C TYR A 38 16.05 5.84 -44.28
N LEU A 39 16.59 5.73 -43.09
CA LEU A 39 15.83 5.76 -41.83
C LEU A 39 16.00 7.13 -41.17
N GLN A 40 14.89 7.74 -40.77
CA GLN A 40 14.85 8.89 -39.88
C GLN A 40 14.11 8.54 -38.62
N ILE A 41 14.80 8.57 -37.48
CA ILE A 41 14.24 8.35 -36.16
C ILE A 41 14.13 9.71 -35.45
N ALA A 42 12.97 9.95 -34.84
CA ALA A 42 12.76 11.03 -33.87
C ALA A 42 12.47 10.41 -32.51
N LEU A 43 13.41 10.55 -31.57
CA LEU A 43 13.21 10.11 -30.19
C LEU A 43 12.56 11.22 -29.38
N SER A 44 11.64 10.85 -28.51
CA SER A 44 11.03 11.75 -27.55
C SER A 44 10.81 11.06 -26.19
N ASN A 45 10.82 11.86 -25.15
CA ASN A 45 10.37 11.49 -23.81
C ASN A 45 9.47 12.63 -23.31
N ASN A 46 8.20 12.33 -23.06
CA ASN A 46 7.18 13.31 -22.68
C ASN A 46 7.05 13.46 -21.15
N ALA A 47 7.93 12.83 -20.37
CA ALA A 47 7.93 12.92 -18.92
C ALA A 47 8.21 14.35 -18.43
N SER A 48 7.59 14.73 -17.32
CA SER A 48 7.78 16.05 -16.72
C SER A 48 9.17 16.18 -16.07
N VAL A 49 9.84 17.30 -16.34
CA VAL A 49 11.16 17.61 -15.77
C VAL A 49 11.00 18.39 -14.49
N LYS A 50 11.84 18.09 -13.50
CA LYS A 50 11.94 18.81 -12.25
C LYS A 50 12.43 20.24 -12.52
N ASN A 51 11.52 21.20 -12.50
CA ASN A 51 11.88 22.61 -12.61
C ASN A 51 12.50 23.07 -11.29
N GLN A 52 13.64 23.72 -11.35
CA GLN A 52 14.36 24.24 -10.18
C GLN A 52 13.67 25.43 -9.48
N THR A 53 12.52 25.88 -10.00
CA THR A 53 11.80 27.03 -9.45
C THR A 53 10.48 26.58 -8.80
N ARG A 54 10.49 26.70 -7.47
CA ARG A 54 9.35 26.69 -6.56
C ARG A 54 8.85 25.31 -6.12
N ALA A 55 9.37 24.93 -4.96
CA ALA A 55 8.81 23.88 -4.12
C ALA A 55 7.42 24.29 -3.62
N GLU A 56 6.38 23.67 -4.12
CA GLU A 56 5.17 23.48 -3.33
C GLU A 56 5.36 22.17 -2.57
N SER A 57 5.63 22.31 -1.28
CA SER A 57 5.91 21.19 -0.39
C SER A 57 4.61 20.50 0.02
N THR A 58 4.37 19.34 -0.52
CA THR A 58 3.56 18.33 0.16
C THR A 58 4.53 17.37 0.85
N GLY A 59 4.56 17.38 2.18
CA GLY A 59 5.40 16.47 2.97
C GLY A 59 6.89 16.49 2.58
N ASN A 60 7.41 15.43 2.01
CA ASN A 60 8.83 15.30 1.63
C ASN A 60 9.23 16.00 0.33
N GLY A 61 8.33 16.74 -0.34
CA GLY A 61 8.59 17.45 -1.60
C GLY A 61 8.73 16.54 -2.83
N LEU A 62 8.44 15.26 -2.71
CA LEU A 62 8.44 14.31 -3.83
C LEU A 62 7.12 14.39 -4.59
N LYS A 63 7.20 14.37 -5.93
CA LYS A 63 6.03 14.37 -6.81
C LYS A 63 6.13 13.20 -7.80
N PRO A 64 5.03 12.45 -8.04
CA PRO A 64 5.00 11.42 -9.07
C PRO A 64 5.17 12.04 -10.46
N GLY A 65 5.72 11.28 -11.40
CA GLY A 65 5.87 11.70 -12.80
C GLY A 65 6.84 12.84 -13.04
N VAL A 66 7.62 13.27 -12.04
CA VAL A 66 8.61 14.36 -12.15
C VAL A 66 10.01 13.79 -12.00
N PHE A 67 10.88 14.01 -12.98
CA PHE A 67 12.19 13.37 -13.10
C PHE A 67 13.32 14.41 -13.25
N ASP A 68 14.54 13.96 -13.01
CA ASP A 68 15.74 14.76 -13.27
C ASP A 68 15.93 14.90 -14.80
N LYS A 69 16.37 16.10 -15.22
CA LYS A 69 16.56 16.41 -16.66
C LYS A 69 17.47 15.41 -17.37
N ALA A 70 18.52 14.94 -16.70
CA ALA A 70 19.45 13.98 -17.28
C ALA A 70 18.81 12.64 -17.63
N GLU A 71 17.78 12.21 -16.89
CA GLU A 71 17.09 10.93 -17.11
C GLU A 71 16.07 11.00 -18.27
N VAL A 72 15.58 12.18 -18.61
CA VAL A 72 14.59 12.37 -19.69
C VAL A 72 15.19 12.94 -20.96
N ASP A 73 16.47 13.33 -20.94
CA ASP A 73 17.17 13.83 -22.13
C ASP A 73 17.53 12.67 -23.07
N VAL A 74 16.77 12.55 -24.14
CA VAL A 74 16.90 11.47 -25.13
C VAL A 74 18.26 11.44 -25.83
N ASN A 75 19.04 12.53 -25.81
CA ASN A 75 20.40 12.53 -26.36
C ASN A 75 21.34 11.61 -25.56
N ASN A 76 21.04 11.36 -24.28
CA ASN A 76 21.80 10.47 -23.43
C ASN A 76 21.38 9.00 -23.58
N TYR A 77 20.33 8.72 -24.35
CA TYR A 77 19.80 7.36 -24.48
C TYR A 77 20.67 6.52 -25.43
N THR A 78 20.61 5.22 -25.21
CA THR A 78 21.14 4.23 -26.13
C THR A 78 20.04 3.90 -27.14
N LEU A 79 20.40 3.87 -28.43
CA LEU A 79 19.55 3.40 -29.51
C LEU A 79 20.12 2.09 -30.07
N GLU A 80 19.28 1.08 -30.16
CA GLU A 80 19.54 -0.20 -30.81
C GLU A 80 18.60 -0.35 -32.00
N ILE A 81 19.12 -0.83 -33.12
CA ILE A 81 18.33 -1.22 -34.28
C ILE A 81 18.69 -2.65 -34.59
N SER A 82 17.71 -3.53 -34.57
CA SER A 82 17.87 -4.96 -34.85
C SER A 82 17.01 -5.36 -36.03
N ASP A 83 17.49 -6.28 -36.83
CA ASP A 83 16.69 -7.00 -37.82
C ASP A 83 15.58 -7.78 -37.11
N GLN A 84 14.33 -7.61 -37.56
CA GLN A 84 13.18 -8.20 -36.84
C GLN A 84 13.17 -9.73 -36.93
N ALA A 85 13.60 -10.31 -38.04
CA ALA A 85 13.49 -11.73 -38.26
C ALA A 85 14.60 -12.52 -37.53
N SER A 86 15.83 -11.98 -37.56
CA SER A 86 16.99 -12.62 -36.93
C SER A 86 17.27 -12.17 -35.51
N GLY A 87 16.74 -11.02 -35.10
CA GLY A 87 17.11 -10.34 -33.86
C GLY A 87 18.55 -9.79 -33.87
N GLN A 88 19.26 -9.89 -34.98
CA GLN A 88 20.64 -9.45 -35.08
C GLN A 88 20.73 -7.92 -34.98
N LEU A 89 21.61 -7.46 -34.09
CA LEU A 89 21.86 -6.04 -33.88
C LEU A 89 22.57 -5.42 -35.08
N THR A 90 21.95 -4.48 -35.75
CA THR A 90 22.46 -3.80 -36.94
C THR A 90 23.18 -2.49 -36.57
N LYS A 91 22.63 -1.76 -35.61
CA LYS A 91 23.19 -0.50 -35.09
C LYS A 91 23.02 -0.42 -33.58
N HIS A 92 24.03 0.15 -32.92
CA HIS A 92 24.02 0.35 -31.46
C HIS A 92 24.90 1.54 -31.10
N GLY A 93 24.42 2.43 -30.25
CA GLY A 93 25.20 3.55 -29.73
C GLY A 93 24.34 4.59 -29.02
N LYS A 94 25.00 5.57 -28.46
CA LYS A 94 24.29 6.73 -27.89
C LYS A 94 23.69 7.58 -29.01
N VAL A 95 22.49 8.09 -28.76
CA VAL A 95 21.77 8.96 -29.70
C VAL A 95 22.60 10.21 -30.05
N ALA A 96 23.30 10.80 -29.07
CA ALA A 96 24.19 11.93 -29.29
C ALA A 96 25.33 11.64 -30.27
N ASP A 97 25.79 10.38 -30.33
CA ASP A 97 26.91 9.96 -31.21
C ASP A 97 26.45 9.48 -32.59
N MET A 98 25.13 9.22 -32.76
CA MET A 98 24.57 8.61 -33.97
C MET A 98 23.94 9.62 -34.93
N GLY A 99 23.79 10.87 -34.55
CA GLY A 99 23.03 11.72 -35.39
C GLY A 99 22.99 13.20 -35.15
N ILE A 100 21.92 13.77 -35.63
CA ILE A 100 21.62 15.18 -35.62
C ILE A 100 20.98 15.53 -34.27
N ASN A 101 21.39 16.66 -33.67
CA ASN A 101 20.96 17.14 -32.36
C ASN A 101 19.46 16.99 -32.06
N ASN A 102 19.10 16.91 -30.79
CA ASN A 102 17.73 16.87 -30.28
C ASN A 102 16.96 15.57 -30.54
N GLY A 103 17.62 14.42 -30.42
CA GLY A 103 16.95 13.12 -30.50
C GLY A 103 16.63 12.65 -31.93
N ASN A 104 17.12 13.36 -32.95
CA ASN A 104 16.96 12.93 -34.34
C ASN A 104 18.19 12.14 -34.83
N VAL A 105 17.93 10.99 -35.42
CA VAL A 105 18.96 10.08 -35.98
C VAL A 105 18.63 9.78 -37.41
N GLN A 106 19.62 9.85 -38.29
CA GLN A 106 19.50 9.48 -39.71
C GLN A 106 20.51 8.38 -40.03
N LEU A 107 20.04 7.30 -40.63
CA LEU A 107 20.85 6.13 -40.98
C LEU A 107 20.47 5.61 -42.36
N ASN A 108 21.45 4.99 -43.04
CA ASN A 108 21.21 4.18 -44.23
C ASN A 108 21.22 2.70 -43.82
N LEU A 109 20.16 1.97 -44.19
CA LEU A 109 19.96 0.55 -43.90
C LEU A 109 19.57 -0.21 -45.16
N GLU A 110 19.93 -1.49 -45.22
CA GLU A 110 19.46 -2.40 -46.26
C GLU A 110 17.93 -2.55 -46.22
N GLU A 111 17.32 -2.96 -47.33
CA GLU A 111 15.92 -3.33 -47.35
C GLU A 111 15.61 -4.40 -46.32
N GLY A 112 14.55 -4.20 -45.50
CA GLY A 112 14.18 -5.15 -44.46
C GLY A 112 13.21 -4.57 -43.46
N THR A 113 12.81 -5.41 -42.50
CA THR A 113 11.99 -5.02 -41.36
C THR A 113 12.84 -5.02 -40.10
N TYR A 114 12.76 -3.96 -39.35
CA TYR A 114 13.61 -3.67 -38.22
C TYR A 114 12.80 -3.26 -36.97
N VAL A 115 13.44 -3.41 -35.82
CA VAL A 115 12.96 -2.87 -34.55
C VAL A 115 13.99 -1.87 -34.03
N ALA A 116 13.55 -0.63 -33.82
CA ALA A 116 14.31 0.34 -33.03
C ALA A 116 13.89 0.23 -31.55
N LYS A 117 14.87 0.17 -30.66
CA LYS A 117 14.69 0.21 -29.19
C LYS A 117 15.58 1.32 -28.63
N ALA A 118 15.01 2.24 -27.87
CA ALA A 118 15.74 3.32 -27.22
C ALA A 118 15.51 3.28 -25.71
N TYR A 119 16.55 3.52 -24.91
CA TYR A 119 16.46 3.50 -23.45
C TYR A 119 17.54 4.36 -22.80
N ASN A 120 17.26 4.91 -21.60
CA ASN A 120 18.19 5.74 -20.86
C ASN A 120 19.33 4.94 -20.20
N TYR A 121 19.07 3.70 -19.79
CA TYR A 121 20.04 2.70 -19.36
C TYR A 121 19.39 1.30 -19.46
N ASP A 122 20.17 0.23 -19.45
CA ASP A 122 19.60 -1.12 -19.43
C ASP A 122 19.06 -1.47 -18.04
N GLY A 123 17.77 -1.23 -17.85
CA GLY A 123 17.02 -1.51 -16.63
C GLY A 123 16.19 -2.79 -16.69
N SER A 124 16.31 -3.59 -17.74
CA SER A 124 15.46 -4.76 -17.99
C SER A 124 15.52 -5.85 -16.91
N ASN A 125 16.64 -5.98 -16.21
CA ASN A 125 16.86 -6.96 -15.14
C ASN A 125 16.90 -6.34 -13.73
N VAL A 126 16.58 -5.05 -13.60
CA VAL A 126 16.62 -4.34 -12.34
C VAL A 126 15.26 -4.41 -11.67
N THR A 127 15.17 -5.05 -10.50
CA THR A 127 13.91 -5.22 -9.77
C THR A 127 13.50 -3.97 -9.00
N VAL A 128 14.46 -3.25 -8.37
CA VAL A 128 14.28 -1.97 -7.68
C VAL A 128 15.49 -1.07 -7.94
N SER A 129 15.23 0.19 -8.21
CA SER A 129 16.27 1.20 -8.50
C SER A 129 15.89 2.57 -7.94
N THR A 130 16.86 3.43 -7.70
CA THR A 130 16.66 4.87 -7.49
C THR A 130 16.63 5.64 -8.81
N ARG A 131 16.90 4.96 -9.93
CA ARG A 131 16.93 5.51 -11.28
C ARG A 131 15.70 5.07 -12.07
N PRO A 132 14.94 5.98 -12.71
CA PRO A 132 13.82 5.61 -13.58
C PRO A 132 14.32 4.92 -14.84
N TYR A 133 13.68 3.85 -15.26
CA TYR A 133 13.95 3.19 -16.52
C TYR A 133 12.96 3.66 -17.58
N PHE A 134 13.45 4.41 -18.57
CA PHE A 134 12.68 4.84 -19.75
C PHE A 134 13.06 4.00 -20.94
N MET A 135 12.08 3.51 -21.68
CA MET A 135 12.29 2.71 -22.87
C MET A 135 11.14 2.93 -23.87
N GLY A 136 11.47 2.87 -25.13
CA GLY A 136 10.52 2.85 -26.23
C GLY A 136 10.97 1.94 -27.34
N THR A 137 10.02 1.36 -28.08
CA THR A 137 10.27 0.50 -29.22
C THR A 137 9.43 0.93 -30.41
N ARG A 138 9.94 0.71 -31.62
CA ARG A 138 9.22 0.95 -32.87
C ARG A 138 9.63 -0.06 -33.93
N GLU A 139 8.67 -0.78 -34.49
CA GLU A 139 8.87 -1.57 -35.71
C GLU A 139 8.71 -0.68 -36.94
N PHE A 140 9.55 -0.91 -37.97
CA PHE A 140 9.52 -0.19 -39.21
C PHE A 140 10.10 -1.01 -40.36
N GLN A 141 9.75 -0.63 -41.58
CA GLN A 141 10.26 -1.26 -42.81
C GLN A 141 11.10 -0.26 -43.62
N ILE A 142 12.25 -0.70 -44.09
CA ILE A 142 13.09 0.02 -45.02
C ILE A 142 12.78 -0.49 -46.44
N LEU A 143 12.46 0.46 -47.31
CA LEU A 143 12.26 0.23 -48.74
C LEU A 143 13.36 0.90 -49.55
N PRO A 144 13.83 0.27 -50.64
CA PRO A 144 14.91 0.80 -51.48
C PRO A 144 14.63 2.21 -51.98
N GLY A 145 15.60 3.10 -51.79
CA GLY A 145 15.52 4.51 -52.24
C GLY A 145 14.45 5.37 -51.56
N LYS A 146 13.82 4.87 -50.46
CA LYS A 146 12.80 5.61 -49.71
C LYS A 146 13.31 6.08 -48.37
N VAL A 147 12.69 7.16 -47.86
CA VAL A 147 12.87 7.63 -46.48
C VAL A 147 11.77 7.04 -45.62
N THR A 148 12.15 6.32 -44.59
CA THR A 148 11.25 5.78 -43.55
C THR A 148 11.36 6.62 -42.29
N ASN A 149 10.22 7.16 -41.81
CA ASN A 149 10.14 7.88 -40.55
C ASN A 149 9.67 6.92 -39.43
N ALA A 150 10.47 6.76 -38.41
CA ALA A 150 10.19 5.86 -37.25
C ALA A 150 10.28 6.62 -35.92
N PRO A 151 9.24 7.37 -35.52
CA PRO A 151 9.25 8.03 -34.22
C PRO A 151 9.24 6.99 -33.07
N VAL A 152 10.11 7.18 -32.08
CA VAL A 152 10.21 6.35 -30.87
C VAL A 152 9.90 7.21 -29.66
N VAL A 153 8.81 6.89 -28.96
CA VAL A 153 8.42 7.55 -27.70
C VAL A 153 8.85 6.68 -26.54
N CYS A 154 9.76 7.20 -25.73
CA CYS A 154 10.23 6.50 -24.52
C CYS A 154 9.34 6.86 -23.33
N LYS A 155 8.83 5.85 -22.66
CA LYS A 155 7.96 5.97 -21.47
C LYS A 155 8.62 5.30 -20.28
N LEU A 156 8.22 5.70 -19.07
CA LEU A 156 8.64 5.03 -17.84
C LEU A 156 8.20 3.56 -17.86
N GLN A 157 9.10 2.66 -17.53
CA GLN A 157 8.86 1.21 -17.51
C GLN A 157 8.71 0.65 -16.07
N ASN A 158 8.75 1.52 -15.08
CA ASN A 158 8.69 1.17 -13.67
C ASN A 158 7.39 1.66 -13.02
N ILE A 159 7.12 1.12 -11.82
CA ILE A 159 6.19 1.69 -10.85
C ILE A 159 6.99 2.63 -9.94
N GLU A 160 6.52 3.86 -9.72
CA GLU A 160 7.11 4.79 -8.75
C GLU A 160 6.55 4.52 -7.35
N VAL A 161 7.43 4.49 -6.34
CA VAL A 161 7.04 4.40 -4.93
C VAL A 161 7.73 5.51 -4.14
N MET A 162 6.94 6.23 -3.36
CA MET A 162 7.37 7.32 -2.50
C MET A 162 6.72 7.20 -1.13
N ILE A 163 7.43 7.63 -0.10
CA ILE A 163 6.90 7.70 1.27
C ILE A 163 6.75 9.16 1.67
N SER A 164 5.66 9.49 2.31
CA SER A 164 5.39 10.80 2.90
C SER A 164 5.05 10.63 4.38
N LEU A 165 5.81 11.27 5.25
CA LEU A 165 5.55 11.29 6.68
C LEU A 165 4.92 12.64 7.06
N ALA A 166 3.74 12.58 7.67
CA ALA A 166 3.15 13.77 8.27
C ALA A 166 3.96 14.23 9.50
N GLN A 167 3.89 15.51 9.82
CA GLN A 167 4.59 16.06 10.99
C GLN A 167 4.15 15.35 12.28
N SER A 168 2.87 15.02 12.41
CA SER A 168 2.35 14.26 13.56
C SER A 168 3.01 12.89 13.73
N PHE A 169 3.31 12.18 12.64
CA PHE A 169 4.08 10.93 12.72
C PHE A 169 5.51 11.19 13.23
N ILE A 170 6.18 12.20 12.67
CA ILE A 170 7.56 12.57 13.08
C ILE A 170 7.61 12.99 14.55
N ASP A 171 6.58 13.68 15.03
CA ASP A 171 6.51 14.14 16.43
C ASP A 171 6.28 13.01 17.41
N SER A 172 5.51 11.99 17.02
CA SER A 172 5.06 10.91 17.90
C SER A 172 5.94 9.65 17.86
N PHE A 173 6.68 9.44 16.77
CA PHE A 173 7.52 8.24 16.58
C PHE A 173 9.01 8.58 16.57
N LYS A 174 9.82 7.60 16.94
CA LYS A 174 11.28 7.67 16.87
C LYS A 174 11.77 7.56 15.41
N ASP A 175 13.04 7.92 15.22
CA ASP A 175 13.70 7.84 13.91
C ASP A 175 14.14 6.41 13.51
N ASP A 176 13.78 5.40 14.31
CA ASP A 176 14.09 3.98 14.09
C ASP A 176 13.07 3.24 13.24
N TYR A 177 12.12 3.97 12.66
CA TYR A 177 11.10 3.38 11.79
C TYR A 177 11.69 2.71 10.55
N SER A 178 11.01 1.68 10.09
CA SER A 178 11.27 1.03 8.80
C SER A 178 9.95 0.74 8.08
N ILE A 179 9.89 1.12 6.80
CA ILE A 179 8.74 0.91 5.94
C ILE A 179 9.19 0.03 4.80
N THR A 180 8.71 -1.20 4.78
CA THR A 180 9.04 -2.16 3.72
C THR A 180 7.92 -2.17 2.69
N VAL A 181 8.27 -1.97 1.42
CA VAL A 181 7.34 -2.07 0.30
C VAL A 181 7.78 -3.22 -0.60
N ASP A 182 6.84 -4.12 -0.90
CA ASP A 182 7.01 -5.30 -1.74
C ASP A 182 5.95 -5.29 -2.86
N ASN A 183 6.38 -5.40 -4.11
CA ASN A 183 5.47 -5.47 -5.26
C ASN A 183 4.84 -6.85 -5.46
N GLY A 184 5.11 -7.81 -4.58
CA GLY A 184 4.57 -9.17 -4.64
C GLY A 184 5.26 -10.08 -5.68
N ALA A 185 6.38 -9.65 -6.26
CA ALA A 185 7.18 -10.41 -7.23
C ALA A 185 8.69 -10.35 -6.93
N GLY A 186 9.07 -10.14 -5.66
CA GLY A 186 10.45 -10.13 -5.21
C GLY A 186 11.16 -8.78 -5.30
N ALA A 187 10.51 -7.72 -5.76
CA ALA A 187 11.03 -6.37 -5.69
C ALA A 187 10.67 -5.76 -4.32
N ILE A 188 11.65 -5.69 -3.43
CA ILE A 188 11.47 -5.24 -2.04
C ILE A 188 12.43 -4.09 -1.76
N GLN A 189 11.90 -3.00 -1.16
CA GLN A 189 12.68 -1.87 -0.66
C GLN A 189 12.29 -1.55 0.77
N VAL A 190 13.29 -1.28 1.60
CA VAL A 190 13.11 -0.78 2.96
C VAL A 190 13.45 0.71 2.99
N PHE A 191 12.47 1.50 3.42
CA PHE A 191 12.62 2.93 3.66
C PHE A 191 12.89 3.16 5.16
N THR A 192 13.91 3.94 5.43
CA THR A 192 14.31 4.37 6.77
C THR A 192 14.51 5.88 6.77
N LYS A 193 14.87 6.47 7.90
CA LYS A 193 15.21 7.88 8.01
C LYS A 193 16.20 8.34 6.93
N ASP A 194 17.18 7.49 6.58
CA ASP A 194 18.27 7.86 5.69
C ASP A 194 17.85 7.97 4.22
N ASN A 195 16.83 7.23 3.82
CA ASN A 195 16.38 7.17 2.42
C ASN A 195 14.90 7.52 2.21
N ILE A 196 14.21 8.01 3.24
CA ILE A 196 12.77 8.32 3.20
C ILE A 196 12.40 9.38 2.14
N LYS A 197 13.35 10.22 1.77
CA LYS A 197 13.19 11.27 0.74
C LYS A 197 13.60 10.82 -0.65
N THR A 198 13.84 9.52 -0.84
CA THR A 198 14.25 8.96 -2.12
C THR A 198 13.06 8.29 -2.80
N LYS A 199 12.86 8.58 -4.08
CA LYS A 199 11.98 7.81 -4.93
C LYS A 199 12.62 6.48 -5.30
N TYR A 200 11.83 5.41 -5.30
CA TYR A 200 12.26 4.13 -5.80
C TYR A 200 11.36 3.68 -6.95
N TYR A 201 11.98 3.02 -7.90
CA TYR A 201 11.38 2.55 -9.14
C TYR A 201 11.41 1.03 -9.15
N TYR A 202 10.22 0.42 -9.15
CA TYR A 202 10.05 -1.03 -9.08
C TYR A 202 9.78 -1.59 -10.48
N ALA A 203 10.32 -2.75 -10.78
CA ALA A 203 9.88 -3.51 -11.95
C ALA A 203 8.38 -3.80 -11.85
N VAL A 204 7.69 -3.71 -12.98
CA VAL A 204 6.26 -4.04 -13.05
C VAL A 204 6.10 -5.55 -12.85
N PRO A 205 5.36 -5.99 -11.83
CA PRO A 205 5.14 -7.40 -11.58
C PRO A 205 4.09 -7.96 -12.55
N GLU A 206 4.33 -9.15 -13.04
CA GLU A 206 3.37 -9.81 -13.92
C GLU A 206 2.10 -10.21 -13.15
N ASN A 207 0.94 -9.83 -13.67
CA ASN A 207 -0.40 -10.22 -13.16
C ASN A 207 -0.64 -9.91 -11.67
N LYS A 208 -0.05 -8.83 -11.14
CA LYS A 208 -0.32 -8.35 -9.77
C LYS A 208 -1.15 -7.09 -9.81
N SER A 209 -2.02 -6.94 -8.81
CA SER A 209 -2.90 -5.78 -8.64
C SER A 209 -2.63 -5.00 -7.35
N ALA A 210 -1.69 -5.44 -6.53
CA ALA A 210 -1.45 -4.85 -5.23
C ALA A 210 0.03 -4.84 -4.85
N ILE A 211 0.39 -3.87 -4.02
CA ILE A 211 1.66 -3.85 -3.28
C ILE A 211 1.40 -4.19 -1.81
N LYS A 212 2.41 -4.72 -1.13
CA LYS A 212 2.39 -4.93 0.32
C LYS A 212 3.24 -3.88 0.99
N VAL A 213 2.73 -3.29 2.07
CA VAL A 213 3.41 -2.29 2.86
C VAL A 213 3.48 -2.75 4.31
N SER A 214 4.67 -2.93 4.86
CA SER A 214 4.88 -3.25 6.27
C SER A 214 5.60 -2.10 6.94
N VAL A 215 5.04 -1.60 8.03
CA VAL A 215 5.58 -0.47 8.80
C VAL A 215 5.94 -0.98 10.19
N LYS A 216 7.17 -0.70 10.62
CA LYS A 216 7.63 -0.86 11.99
C LYS A 216 8.07 0.50 12.51
N ALA A 217 7.56 0.91 13.65
CA ALA A 217 7.89 2.19 14.27
C ALA A 217 7.83 2.10 15.80
N THR A 218 8.69 2.82 16.51
CA THR A 218 8.67 2.93 17.97
C THR A 218 8.10 4.29 18.37
N THR A 219 7.10 4.31 19.26
CA THR A 219 6.56 5.56 19.79
C THR A 219 7.59 6.24 20.70
N LYS A 220 7.56 7.57 20.76
CA LYS A 220 8.29 8.32 21.77
C LYS A 220 7.60 8.17 23.14
N ALA A 221 8.38 8.05 24.19
CA ALA A 221 7.84 8.12 25.55
C ALA A 221 7.26 9.52 25.83
N THR A 222 6.17 9.57 26.58
CA THR A 222 5.57 10.79 27.13
C THR A 222 5.54 10.70 28.66
N GLU A 223 5.07 11.75 29.34
CA GLU A 223 4.90 11.71 30.80
C GLU A 223 3.92 10.62 31.26
N SER A 224 2.99 10.22 30.37
CA SER A 224 1.91 9.26 30.67
C SER A 224 2.04 7.93 29.93
N SER A 225 3.02 7.77 29.03
CA SER A 225 3.17 6.55 28.22
C SER A 225 4.63 6.14 28.03
N THR A 226 4.90 4.83 28.07
CA THR A 226 6.20 4.25 27.72
C THR A 226 6.31 4.04 26.22
N GLU A 227 7.53 3.87 25.72
CA GLU A 227 7.81 3.53 24.33
C GLU A 227 7.15 2.20 23.94
N GLN A 228 6.55 2.15 22.77
CA GLN A 228 5.91 0.96 22.22
C GLN A 228 6.40 0.71 20.78
N ASN A 229 6.68 -0.56 20.47
CA ASN A 229 6.95 -0.99 19.11
C ASN A 229 5.64 -1.33 18.42
N ILE A 230 5.35 -0.64 17.35
CA ILE A 230 4.16 -0.85 16.52
C ILE A 230 4.58 -1.46 15.20
N VAL A 231 3.95 -2.57 14.83
CA VAL A 231 4.15 -3.22 13.52
C VAL A 231 2.78 -3.36 12.86
N ARG A 232 2.68 -2.86 11.62
CA ARG A 232 1.44 -2.94 10.82
C ARG A 232 1.78 -3.38 9.41
N SER A 233 0.95 -4.22 8.83
CA SER A 233 1.08 -4.66 7.44
C SER A 233 -0.20 -4.42 6.68
N TYR A 234 -0.06 -3.96 5.44
CA TYR A 234 -1.17 -3.59 4.57
C TYR A 234 -0.99 -4.22 3.19
N THR A 235 -2.09 -4.63 2.58
CA THR A 235 -2.16 -4.87 1.14
C THR A 235 -2.88 -3.69 0.51
N VAL A 236 -2.22 -2.99 -0.40
CA VAL A 236 -2.74 -1.82 -1.09
C VAL A 236 -3.02 -2.21 -2.53
N THR A 237 -4.30 -2.32 -2.87
CA THR A 237 -4.74 -2.69 -4.22
C THR A 237 -4.87 -1.44 -5.09
N LYS A 238 -4.35 -1.51 -6.31
CA LYS A 238 -4.51 -0.47 -7.32
C LYS A 238 -5.99 -0.24 -7.59
N PRO A 239 -6.46 1.02 -7.62
CA PRO A 239 -7.80 1.33 -8.11
C PRO A 239 -7.98 0.88 -9.56
N ALA A 240 -9.22 0.59 -9.95
CA ALA A 240 -9.52 0.33 -11.35
C ALA A 240 -9.29 1.60 -12.20
N ASP A 241 -8.66 1.44 -13.37
CA ASP A 241 -8.57 2.50 -14.36
C ASP A 241 -9.92 2.69 -15.10
N ALA A 242 -9.95 3.57 -16.10
CA ALA A 242 -11.17 3.86 -16.87
C ALA A 242 -11.71 2.64 -17.63
N GLU A 243 -10.86 1.69 -17.94
CA GLU A 243 -11.18 0.41 -18.60
C GLU A 243 -11.52 -0.71 -17.60
N GLY A 244 -11.44 -0.45 -16.29
CA GLY A 244 -11.70 -1.40 -15.22
C GLY A 244 -10.53 -2.29 -14.85
N ASN A 245 -9.30 -2.02 -15.34
CA ASN A 245 -8.11 -2.81 -15.02
C ASN A 245 -7.54 -2.39 -13.66
N THR A 246 -7.19 -3.37 -12.85
CA THR A 246 -6.52 -3.19 -11.55
C THR A 246 -5.08 -3.69 -11.55
N THR A 247 -4.60 -4.27 -12.66
CA THR A 247 -3.23 -4.77 -12.78
C THR A 247 -2.23 -3.62 -12.73
N LEU A 248 -1.16 -3.81 -11.95
CA LEU A 248 -0.06 -2.86 -11.86
C LEU A 248 0.60 -2.67 -13.23
N ALA A 249 0.86 -1.44 -13.61
CA ALA A 249 1.36 -1.07 -14.92
C ALA A 249 2.57 -0.11 -14.84
N ALA A 250 3.32 -0.07 -15.91
CA ALA A 250 4.41 0.90 -16.09
C ALA A 250 3.87 2.32 -16.03
N GLY A 251 4.51 3.17 -15.23
CA GLY A 251 4.10 4.55 -15.00
C GLY A 251 3.10 4.75 -13.84
N ASP A 252 2.59 3.68 -13.23
CA ASP A 252 1.82 3.78 -11.99
C ASP A 252 2.70 4.36 -10.87
N ALA A 253 2.12 5.17 -9.98
CA ALA A 253 2.84 5.75 -8.86
C ALA A 253 2.04 5.64 -7.55
N PHE A 254 2.70 5.20 -6.47
CA PHE A 254 2.17 5.12 -5.12
C PHE A 254 2.86 6.12 -4.20
N ILE A 255 2.08 6.94 -3.51
CA ILE A 255 2.53 7.83 -2.45
C ILE A 255 1.96 7.30 -1.14
N ILE A 256 2.78 6.64 -0.35
CA ILE A 256 2.38 6.04 0.93
C ILE A 256 2.52 7.11 2.00
N ASN A 257 1.40 7.53 2.58
CA ASN A 257 1.35 8.57 3.60
C ASN A 257 1.17 7.94 4.97
N LEU A 258 2.01 8.30 5.93
CA LEU A 258 1.89 7.92 7.33
C LEU A 258 1.65 9.14 8.19
N LYS A 259 0.64 9.07 9.05
CA LYS A 259 0.33 10.09 10.08
C LYS A 259 -0.01 9.42 11.38
N GLU A 260 0.11 10.13 12.50
CA GLU A 260 -0.41 9.68 13.78
C GLU A 260 -1.92 9.43 13.67
N ASP A 261 -2.37 8.33 14.28
CA ASP A 261 -3.79 8.04 14.49
C ASP A 261 -4.18 8.43 15.92
N GLY A 262 -4.71 9.62 16.10
CA GLY A 262 -5.18 10.13 17.38
C GLY A 262 -6.52 9.52 17.86
N SER A 263 -7.05 8.52 17.17
CA SER A 263 -8.34 7.90 17.51
C SER A 263 -8.26 6.96 18.71
N MET A 264 -7.07 6.53 19.11
CA MET A 264 -6.84 5.63 20.23
C MET A 264 -6.52 6.41 21.50
N LEU A 265 -7.37 6.28 22.51
CA LEU A 265 -7.22 7.01 23.79
C LEU A 265 -6.09 6.45 24.70
N SER A 266 -5.60 5.25 24.43
CA SER A 266 -4.67 4.54 25.32
C SER A 266 -3.26 4.37 24.80
N TYR A 267 -3.01 4.54 23.49
CA TYR A 267 -1.68 4.47 22.90
C TYR A 267 -1.63 5.25 21.57
N VAL A 268 -0.44 5.66 21.17
CA VAL A 268 -0.20 6.31 19.90
C VAL A 268 -0.05 5.24 18.83
N ASP A 269 -0.86 5.31 17.79
CA ASP A 269 -0.75 4.47 16.60
C ASP A 269 -0.56 5.38 15.36
N PHE A 270 -0.42 4.78 14.20
CA PHE A 270 -0.37 5.53 12.95
C PHE A 270 -1.42 5.01 11.95
N LYS A 271 -1.91 5.92 11.14
CA LYS A 271 -2.78 5.64 10.01
C LYS A 271 -2.00 5.71 8.72
N LEU A 272 -2.17 4.68 7.89
CA LEU A 272 -1.65 4.63 6.53
C LEU A 272 -2.76 5.05 5.57
N THR A 273 -2.46 6.00 4.68
CA THR A 273 -3.26 6.30 3.50
C THR A 273 -2.34 6.27 2.28
N VAL A 274 -2.90 6.02 1.11
CA VAL A 274 -2.11 5.95 -0.11
C VAL A 274 -2.76 6.81 -1.17
N ASP A 275 -1.98 7.69 -1.77
CA ASP A 275 -2.36 8.40 -2.97
C ASP A 275 -1.73 7.70 -4.16
N PHE A 276 -2.42 7.75 -5.29
CA PHE A 276 -2.08 7.01 -6.50
C PHE A 276 -2.21 7.87 -7.74
N THR A 277 -1.35 7.62 -8.72
CA THR A 277 -1.44 8.22 -10.05
C THR A 277 -1.30 7.13 -11.09
N PHE A 278 -2.23 7.09 -12.03
CA PHE A 278 -2.14 6.21 -13.19
C PHE A 278 -1.06 6.67 -14.16
N ALA A 279 -0.50 5.75 -14.92
CA ALA A 279 0.32 6.05 -16.07
C ALA A 279 -0.39 7.07 -16.99
N GLU A 280 0.34 8.08 -17.45
CA GLU A 280 -0.17 9.11 -18.39
C GLU A 280 -1.24 10.08 -17.81
N GLN A 281 -1.62 9.94 -16.54
CA GLN A 281 -2.51 10.88 -15.85
C GLN A 281 -1.71 11.68 -14.82
N ASN A 282 -1.93 13.01 -14.80
CA ASN A 282 -1.29 13.89 -13.81
C ASN A 282 -2.17 14.11 -12.56
N GLU A 283 -3.32 13.45 -12.50
CA GLU A 283 -4.24 13.58 -11.39
C GLU A 283 -3.85 12.59 -10.28
N ILE A 284 -3.69 13.11 -9.07
CA ILE A 284 -3.45 12.33 -7.88
C ILE A 284 -4.80 12.01 -7.26
N ILE A 285 -5.09 10.72 -7.10
CA ILE A 285 -6.30 10.24 -6.42
C ILE A 285 -5.91 9.56 -5.10
N SER A 286 -6.74 9.71 -4.08
CA SER A 286 -6.58 8.92 -2.85
C SER A 286 -7.17 7.54 -3.05
N ILE A 287 -6.40 6.49 -2.74
CA ILE A 287 -6.88 5.11 -2.78
C ILE A 287 -7.99 4.96 -1.72
N PRO A 288 -9.18 4.46 -2.11
CA PRO A 288 -10.25 4.17 -1.17
C PRO A 288 -9.82 3.21 -0.05
N THR A 289 -10.35 3.40 1.16
CA THR A 289 -9.95 2.59 2.33
C THR A 289 -10.24 1.11 2.15
N GLU A 290 -11.27 0.74 1.40
CA GLU A 290 -11.59 -0.65 1.05
C GLU A 290 -10.50 -1.33 0.20
N ASN A 291 -9.69 -0.57 -0.51
CA ASN A 291 -8.54 -1.05 -1.28
C ASN A 291 -7.26 -1.16 -0.44
N ILE A 292 -7.29 -0.74 0.83
CA ILE A 292 -6.18 -0.82 1.79
C ILE A 292 -6.59 -1.81 2.87
N VAL A 293 -6.21 -3.07 2.69
CA VAL A 293 -6.52 -4.13 3.64
C VAL A 293 -5.41 -4.22 4.67
N PHE A 294 -5.75 -4.03 5.93
CA PHE A 294 -4.86 -4.33 7.04
C PHE A 294 -4.72 -5.85 7.16
N ASN A 295 -3.49 -6.33 7.09
CA ASN A 295 -3.17 -7.75 7.26
C ASN A 295 -2.68 -7.97 8.69
N GLU A 296 -3.45 -8.61 9.53
CA GLU A 296 -3.05 -8.97 10.89
C GLU A 296 -1.82 -9.91 10.93
N SER A 297 -1.49 -10.51 9.81
CA SER A 297 -0.32 -11.37 9.65
C SER A 297 0.87 -10.59 9.10
N GLY A 298 1.36 -9.61 9.84
CA GLY A 298 2.63 -8.98 9.54
C GLY A 298 3.77 -9.98 9.69
N VAL A 299 4.58 -10.13 8.64
CA VAL A 299 5.86 -10.82 8.74
C VAL A 299 6.69 -10.12 9.81
N THR A 300 6.72 -10.66 11.01
CA THR A 300 7.77 -10.36 11.97
C THR A 300 9.10 -10.81 11.36
N PRO A 301 10.14 -9.95 11.29
CA PRO A 301 11.49 -10.49 11.23
C PRO A 301 11.64 -11.31 12.51
N ASN A 302 11.82 -12.60 12.36
CA ASN A 302 11.92 -13.64 13.34
C ASN A 302 12.62 -13.20 14.65
N PRO A 303 11.90 -12.79 15.72
CA PRO A 303 12.39 -13.04 17.05
C PRO A 303 12.14 -14.52 17.35
N PRO A 304 12.89 -15.17 18.23
CA PRO A 304 12.67 -16.57 18.56
C PRO A 304 11.20 -16.76 18.90
N ALA A 305 10.58 -17.79 18.33
CA ALA A 305 9.16 -18.09 18.43
C ALA A 305 8.59 -17.78 19.82
N ALA A 306 7.86 -16.69 19.93
CA ALA A 306 7.03 -16.44 21.08
C ALA A 306 5.85 -17.42 20.95
N ASP A 307 5.59 -18.20 21.98
CA ASP A 307 4.43 -19.06 22.02
C ASP A 307 3.18 -18.21 21.78
N PRO A 308 2.34 -18.53 20.79
CA PRO A 308 1.22 -17.69 20.42
C PRO A 308 0.15 -17.66 21.52
N ILE A 309 -0.50 -16.50 21.73
CA ILE A 309 -1.72 -16.46 22.53
C ILE A 309 -2.76 -17.36 21.84
N THR A 310 -3.36 -18.27 22.59
CA THR A 310 -4.41 -19.15 22.09
C THR A 310 -5.71 -18.97 22.86
N PHE A 311 -6.85 -19.01 22.13
CA PHE A 311 -8.18 -19.11 22.70
C PHE A 311 -8.77 -20.48 22.39
N VAL A 312 -9.31 -21.13 23.41
CA VAL A 312 -10.14 -22.30 23.25
C VAL A 312 -11.56 -21.88 23.63
N GLY A 313 -12.51 -22.04 22.70
CA GLY A 313 -13.88 -21.59 22.87
C GLY A 313 -14.21 -20.24 22.19
N LEU A 314 -13.39 -19.77 21.25
CA LEU A 314 -13.68 -18.62 20.41
C LEU A 314 -13.24 -18.87 18.95
N PRO A 315 -14.01 -18.35 17.96
CA PRO A 315 -15.34 -17.76 18.12
C PRO A 315 -16.35 -18.80 18.57
N ALA A 316 -17.34 -18.40 19.38
CA ALA A 316 -18.39 -19.27 19.87
C ALA A 316 -19.74 -18.60 19.84
N GLU A 317 -20.78 -19.40 19.57
CA GLU A 317 -22.18 -18.97 19.60
C GLU A 317 -22.97 -19.88 20.54
N TYR A 318 -23.74 -19.26 21.43
CA TYR A 318 -24.62 -19.96 22.38
C TYR A 318 -26.07 -19.48 22.18
N GLU A 319 -27.01 -20.39 22.32
CA GLU A 319 -28.44 -20.08 22.34
C GLU A 319 -29.05 -20.53 23.66
N ASN A 320 -29.64 -19.61 24.44
CA ASN A 320 -30.25 -19.85 25.74
C ASN A 320 -29.38 -20.70 26.69
N PRO A 321 -28.10 -20.36 26.92
CA PRO A 321 -27.19 -21.23 27.64
C PRO A 321 -27.61 -21.47 29.10
N SER A 322 -28.20 -20.47 29.75
CA SER A 322 -28.72 -20.60 31.14
C SER A 322 -29.80 -21.63 31.23
N ASP A 323 -30.79 -21.65 30.31
CA ASP A 323 -31.88 -22.60 30.29
C ASP A 323 -31.40 -24.05 30.01
N LYS A 324 -30.31 -24.18 29.30
CA LYS A 324 -29.68 -25.44 28.92
C LYS A 324 -28.66 -25.95 29.91
N GLY A 325 -28.39 -25.17 30.99
CA GLY A 325 -27.34 -25.46 31.94
C GLY A 325 -25.93 -25.54 31.33
N GLN A 326 -25.68 -24.75 30.29
CA GLN A 326 -24.39 -24.74 29.60
C GLN A 326 -23.42 -23.79 30.28
N GLU A 327 -22.18 -24.25 30.47
CA GLU A 327 -21.09 -23.34 30.83
C GLU A 327 -20.69 -22.49 29.63
N VAL A 328 -20.49 -21.20 29.84
CA VAL A 328 -20.03 -20.22 28.84
C VAL A 328 -18.64 -19.76 29.27
N VAL A 329 -17.62 -20.36 28.67
CA VAL A 329 -16.24 -20.23 29.10
C VAL A 329 -15.31 -20.04 27.91
N VAL A 330 -14.39 -19.13 28.06
CA VAL A 330 -13.25 -18.95 27.12
C VAL A 330 -11.95 -19.26 27.90
N ASN A 331 -11.23 -20.28 27.47
CA ASN A 331 -9.92 -20.56 28.01
C ASN A 331 -8.84 -19.87 27.17
N MET A 332 -7.95 -19.16 27.83
CA MET A 332 -6.85 -18.43 27.22
C MET A 332 -5.52 -19.01 27.71
N ASP A 333 -4.62 -19.23 26.72
CA ASP A 333 -3.22 -19.52 27.02
C ASP A 333 -2.38 -18.33 26.50
N VAL A 334 -1.65 -17.70 27.42
CA VAL A 334 -0.93 -16.45 27.19
C VAL A 334 0.50 -16.61 27.74
N PRO A 335 1.37 -17.33 27.05
CA PRO A 335 2.66 -17.79 27.61
C PRO A 335 3.58 -16.68 28.13
N LYS A 336 3.41 -15.45 27.64
CA LYS A 336 4.18 -14.28 28.11
C LYS A 336 3.52 -13.53 29.28
N GLY A 337 2.37 -14.03 29.76
CA GLY A 337 1.58 -13.40 30.81
C GLY A 337 0.66 -12.29 30.28
N ILE A 338 -0.56 -12.26 30.82
CA ILE A 338 -1.57 -11.26 30.49
C ILE A 338 -1.12 -9.88 31.00
N LYS A 339 -1.02 -8.91 30.09
CA LYS A 339 -0.84 -7.50 30.43
C LYS A 339 -2.18 -6.80 30.56
N ASN A 340 -3.07 -7.01 29.57
CA ASN A 340 -4.42 -6.47 29.53
C ASN A 340 -5.39 -7.56 29.05
N LEU A 341 -6.60 -7.56 29.58
CA LEU A 341 -7.72 -8.37 29.11
C LEU A 341 -8.94 -7.47 28.95
N PHE A 342 -9.10 -6.97 27.76
CA PHE A 342 -10.19 -6.08 27.41
C PHE A 342 -11.46 -6.86 27.06
N VAL A 343 -12.59 -6.38 27.57
CA VAL A 343 -13.92 -6.90 27.27
C VAL A 343 -14.81 -5.75 26.86
N ASN A 344 -15.51 -5.89 25.74
CA ASN A 344 -16.57 -4.99 25.31
C ASN A 344 -17.87 -5.78 25.17
N ILE A 345 -18.96 -5.31 25.76
CA ILE A 345 -20.25 -5.98 25.72
C ILE A 345 -21.22 -5.15 24.88
N ALA A 346 -21.75 -5.73 23.82
CA ALA A 346 -22.75 -5.13 22.96
C ALA A 346 -24.04 -5.98 22.95
N SER A 347 -25.19 -5.34 22.88
CA SER A 347 -26.49 -6.00 22.80
C SER A 347 -27.47 -5.19 21.95
N ASP A 348 -28.39 -5.88 21.27
CA ASP A 348 -29.53 -5.25 20.62
C ASP A 348 -30.67 -4.90 21.60
N ASN A 349 -30.56 -5.31 22.88
CA ASN A 349 -31.51 -4.97 23.93
C ASN A 349 -31.12 -3.68 24.66
N GLY A 350 -31.89 -2.61 24.40
CA GLY A 350 -31.63 -1.29 25.00
C GLY A 350 -31.77 -1.23 26.53
N GLY A 351 -32.62 -2.08 27.11
CA GLY A 351 -32.78 -2.16 28.58
C GLY A 351 -31.51 -2.74 29.25
N PHE A 352 -30.97 -3.78 28.68
CA PHE A 352 -29.71 -4.39 29.13
C PHE A 352 -28.53 -3.40 28.95
N MET A 353 -28.43 -2.76 27.79
CA MET A 353 -27.37 -1.74 27.59
C MET A 353 -27.51 -0.55 28.55
N GLY A 354 -28.73 -0.15 28.89
CA GLY A 354 -28.97 0.89 29.89
C GLY A 354 -28.48 0.49 31.29
N THR A 355 -28.62 -0.80 31.65
CA THR A 355 -28.09 -1.33 32.92
C THR A 355 -26.55 -1.37 32.92
N LEU A 356 -25.94 -1.82 31.82
CA LEU A 356 -24.47 -1.78 31.67
C LEU A 356 -23.93 -0.35 31.79
N ALA A 357 -24.59 0.62 31.15
CA ALA A 357 -24.21 2.03 31.25
C ALA A 357 -24.31 2.56 32.69
N GLY A 358 -25.33 2.12 33.45
CA GLY A 358 -25.44 2.46 34.88
C GLY A 358 -24.30 1.96 35.74
N PHE A 359 -23.63 0.88 35.32
CA PHE A 359 -22.43 0.34 35.95
C PHE A 359 -21.12 0.83 35.32
N GLY A 360 -21.16 1.68 34.27
CA GLY A 360 -19.97 2.12 33.56
C GLY A 360 -19.35 1.06 32.64
N LEU A 361 -20.11 0.05 32.23
CA LEU A 361 -19.67 -1.11 31.44
C LEU A 361 -20.20 -1.07 29.99
N ASP A 362 -20.70 0.08 29.55
CA ASP A 362 -21.15 0.36 28.19
C ASP A 362 -20.01 0.67 27.20
N LYS A 363 -18.78 0.56 27.71
CA LYS A 363 -17.51 0.73 26.94
C LYS A 363 -16.59 -0.45 27.21
N GLU A 364 -15.52 -0.53 26.41
CA GLU A 364 -14.46 -1.52 26.67
C GLU A 364 -13.83 -1.28 28.05
N PHE A 365 -13.67 -2.34 28.83
CA PHE A 365 -13.05 -2.31 30.16
C PHE A 365 -11.98 -3.41 30.28
N ASP A 366 -11.00 -3.24 31.17
CA ASP A 366 -9.84 -4.11 31.32
C ASP A 366 -9.95 -4.95 32.59
N LEU A 367 -10.15 -6.28 32.45
CA LEU A 367 -10.20 -7.21 33.58
C LEU A 367 -8.84 -7.44 34.24
N ALA A 368 -7.74 -7.17 33.54
CA ALA A 368 -6.41 -7.28 34.12
C ALA A 368 -6.04 -6.05 34.96
N ASN A 369 -6.67 -4.89 34.68
CA ASN A 369 -6.45 -3.63 35.37
C ASN A 369 -7.80 -2.91 35.53
N PRO A 370 -8.69 -3.42 36.41
CA PRO A 370 -10.08 -2.98 36.47
C PRO A 370 -10.27 -1.58 37.05
N GLY A 371 -9.31 -1.03 37.79
CA GLY A 371 -9.38 0.32 38.36
C GLY A 371 -10.67 0.53 39.17
N ASP A 372 -11.38 1.64 38.90
CA ASP A 372 -12.62 1.99 39.61
C ASP A 372 -13.77 0.98 39.39
N LEU A 373 -13.66 0.12 38.40
CA LEU A 373 -14.66 -0.93 38.11
C LEU A 373 -14.44 -2.20 38.93
N GLU A 374 -13.37 -2.33 39.73
CA GLU A 374 -13.04 -3.55 40.49
C GLU A 374 -14.20 -3.96 41.37
N TYR A 375 -14.82 -3.02 42.07
CA TYR A 375 -15.96 -3.31 42.96
C TYR A 375 -17.12 -3.96 42.18
N ILE A 376 -17.52 -3.37 41.04
CA ILE A 376 -18.64 -3.85 40.25
C ILE A 376 -18.32 -5.18 39.59
N LEU A 377 -17.10 -5.37 39.16
CA LEU A 377 -16.66 -6.60 38.47
C LEU A 377 -16.53 -7.78 39.41
N THR A 378 -16.26 -7.55 40.73
CA THR A 378 -16.03 -8.58 41.71
C THR A 378 -17.25 -8.93 42.57
N HIS A 379 -18.26 -8.05 42.61
CA HIS A 379 -19.47 -8.30 43.41
C HIS A 379 -20.51 -9.04 42.57
N SER A 380 -21.23 -9.94 43.25
CA SER A 380 -22.19 -10.82 42.61
C SER A 380 -23.44 -10.07 42.14
N LEU A 381 -23.96 -10.50 41.01
CA LEU A 381 -25.23 -10.06 40.48
C LEU A 381 -26.39 -10.32 41.42
N SER A 382 -26.34 -11.40 42.19
CA SER A 382 -27.40 -11.79 43.14
C SER A 382 -27.51 -10.83 44.32
N SER A 383 -26.44 -10.06 44.65
CA SER A 383 -26.48 -8.98 45.63
C SER A 383 -27.04 -7.66 45.06
N GLY A 384 -27.13 -7.54 43.74
CA GLY A 384 -27.47 -6.30 43.06
C GLY A 384 -26.38 -5.25 43.07
N GLU A 385 -25.16 -5.57 43.52
CA GLU A 385 -24.04 -4.65 43.70
C GLU A 385 -22.99 -4.74 42.59
N GLY A 386 -23.07 -5.76 41.72
CA GLY A 386 -22.10 -5.95 40.67
C GLY A 386 -22.54 -6.96 39.60
N ILE A 387 -21.60 -7.40 38.77
CA ILE A 387 -21.87 -8.32 37.66
C ILE A 387 -21.05 -9.65 37.77
N GLY A 388 -20.13 -9.74 38.67
CA GLY A 388 -19.43 -10.99 39.01
C GLY A 388 -18.56 -11.57 37.90
N LEU A 389 -17.95 -10.77 37.04
CA LEU A 389 -17.03 -11.25 36.02
C LEU A 389 -15.64 -11.60 36.55
N LEU A 390 -15.30 -11.10 37.74
CA LEU A 390 -14.07 -11.43 38.48
C LEU A 390 -14.44 -11.99 39.87
N LYS A 391 -13.58 -12.84 40.41
CA LYS A 391 -13.70 -13.24 41.81
C LYS A 391 -13.05 -12.20 42.73
N PRO A 392 -13.58 -11.99 43.94
CA PRO A 392 -12.95 -11.08 44.89
C PRO A 392 -11.47 -11.43 45.12
N GLY A 393 -10.58 -10.45 44.89
CA GLY A 393 -9.13 -10.64 45.04
C GLY A 393 -8.46 -11.39 43.86
N GLU A 394 -9.19 -11.61 42.80
CA GLU A 394 -8.60 -12.24 41.59
C GLU A 394 -7.70 -11.29 40.85
N VAL A 395 -6.44 -11.69 40.65
CA VAL A 395 -5.47 -10.96 39.81
C VAL A 395 -5.37 -11.66 38.45
N VAL A 396 -5.76 -10.98 37.40
CA VAL A 396 -5.69 -11.47 36.01
C VAL A 396 -4.34 -11.14 35.38
N ALA A 397 -3.81 -9.95 35.67
CA ALA A 397 -2.51 -9.51 35.17
C ALA A 397 -1.39 -10.49 35.54
N GLY A 398 -0.51 -10.78 34.58
CA GLY A 398 0.63 -11.69 34.73
C GLY A 398 0.30 -13.19 34.60
N LYS A 399 -0.98 -13.59 34.58
CA LYS A 399 -1.34 -15.01 34.39
C LYS A 399 -0.92 -15.46 32.98
N THR A 400 -0.34 -16.67 32.90
CA THR A 400 0.01 -17.33 31.64
C THR A 400 -1.12 -18.18 31.07
N SER A 401 -2.14 -18.45 31.88
CA SER A 401 -3.41 -19.05 31.46
C SER A 401 -4.55 -18.43 32.23
N TYR A 402 -5.71 -18.27 31.61
CA TYR A 402 -6.88 -17.71 32.25
C TYR A 402 -8.17 -18.33 31.71
N LYS A 403 -9.11 -18.61 32.62
CA LYS A 403 -10.47 -19.07 32.32
C LYS A 403 -11.41 -17.88 32.48
N PHE A 404 -11.80 -17.26 31.40
CA PHE A 404 -12.85 -16.23 31.38
C PHE A 404 -14.20 -16.95 31.41
N ASP A 405 -14.84 -16.94 32.58
CA ASP A 405 -16.08 -17.63 32.82
C ASP A 405 -17.22 -16.64 33.01
N VAL A 406 -18.14 -16.61 32.07
CA VAL A 406 -19.30 -15.72 32.09
C VAL A 406 -20.61 -16.50 32.34
N THR A 407 -20.53 -17.72 32.81
CA THR A 407 -21.69 -18.60 32.98
C THR A 407 -22.73 -18.00 33.94
N GLU A 408 -22.31 -17.43 35.06
CA GLU A 408 -23.23 -16.78 36.03
C GLU A 408 -23.88 -15.54 35.43
N PHE A 409 -23.17 -14.82 34.55
CA PHE A 409 -23.68 -13.63 33.87
C PHE A 409 -24.80 -13.95 32.86
N MET A 410 -24.90 -15.19 32.38
CA MET A 410 -25.92 -15.61 31.42
C MET A 410 -27.33 -15.54 32.04
N GLY A 411 -27.47 -15.69 33.34
CA GLY A 411 -28.74 -15.51 34.03
C GLY A 411 -29.30 -14.10 33.93
N LEU A 412 -28.44 -13.08 33.92
CA LEU A 412 -28.81 -11.70 33.75
C LEU A 412 -29.42 -11.42 32.37
N LEU A 413 -28.80 -11.95 31.32
CA LEU A 413 -29.29 -11.78 29.96
C LEU A 413 -30.75 -12.25 29.81
N GLY A 414 -31.08 -13.37 30.47
CA GLY A 414 -32.43 -13.94 30.43
C GLY A 414 -33.51 -13.02 31.07
N LEU A 415 -33.14 -12.12 31.98
CA LEU A 415 -34.09 -11.19 32.62
C LEU A 415 -34.55 -10.06 31.70
N TYR A 416 -33.78 -9.75 30.66
CA TYR A 416 -34.09 -8.68 29.71
C TYR A 416 -34.89 -9.16 28.50
N GLY A 417 -35.16 -10.47 28.40
CA GLY A 417 -35.88 -11.06 27.28
C GLY A 417 -35.03 -11.31 26.05
N ASN A 418 -35.69 -11.40 24.89
CA ASN A 418 -35.02 -11.74 23.65
C ASN A 418 -33.91 -10.71 23.32
N SER A 419 -32.70 -11.21 23.02
CA SER A 419 -31.55 -10.37 22.72
C SER A 419 -30.43 -11.15 22.01
N VAL A 420 -29.61 -10.43 21.26
CA VAL A 420 -28.34 -10.91 20.73
C VAL A 420 -27.24 -10.11 21.40
N ASN A 421 -26.39 -10.82 22.13
CA ASN A 421 -25.34 -10.22 22.95
C ASN A 421 -23.97 -10.69 22.45
N THR A 422 -23.05 -9.77 22.27
CA THR A 422 -21.67 -10.04 21.82
C THR A 422 -20.69 -9.57 22.89
N PHE A 423 -19.81 -10.47 23.32
CA PHE A 423 -18.68 -10.17 24.16
C PHE A 423 -17.45 -10.19 23.28
N SER A 424 -16.93 -9.03 22.91
CA SER A 424 -15.67 -8.91 22.19
C SER A 424 -14.52 -8.92 23.22
N ILE A 425 -13.66 -9.94 23.11
CA ILE A 425 -12.57 -10.20 24.05
C ILE A 425 -11.25 -9.95 23.32
N ARG A 426 -10.38 -9.15 23.93
CA ARG A 426 -9.05 -8.85 23.39
C ARG A 426 -8.00 -8.97 24.50
N VAL A 427 -7.02 -9.84 24.31
CA VAL A 427 -5.90 -10.06 25.23
C VAL A 427 -4.64 -9.44 24.66
N VAL A 428 -3.90 -8.75 25.52
CA VAL A 428 -2.55 -8.25 25.25
C VAL A 428 -1.59 -8.91 26.24
N ASP A 429 -0.52 -9.52 25.77
CA ASP A 429 0.50 -10.12 26.63
C ASP A 429 1.58 -9.10 27.07
N ALA A 430 2.47 -9.52 27.96
CA ALA A 430 3.55 -8.66 28.45
C ALA A 430 4.59 -8.30 27.37
N ALA A 431 4.63 -9.04 26.26
CA ALA A 431 5.48 -8.75 25.11
C ALA A 431 4.79 -7.83 24.07
N GLY A 432 3.51 -7.47 24.28
CA GLY A 432 2.73 -6.63 23.39
C GLY A 432 2.05 -7.37 22.23
N ASN A 433 2.06 -8.72 22.25
CA ASN A 433 1.26 -9.49 21.30
C ASN A 433 -0.20 -9.43 21.71
N GLU A 434 -1.11 -9.37 20.75
CA GLU A 434 -2.54 -9.34 21.02
C GLU A 434 -3.31 -10.39 20.21
N LYS A 435 -4.43 -10.81 20.77
CA LYS A 435 -5.41 -11.67 20.12
C LYS A 435 -6.80 -11.28 20.54
N SER A 436 -7.75 -11.26 19.61
CA SER A 436 -9.16 -11.01 19.87
C SER A 436 -10.05 -12.10 19.33
N GLY A 437 -11.29 -12.13 19.84
CA GLY A 437 -12.33 -13.03 19.40
C GLY A 437 -13.67 -12.68 20.04
N ASP A 438 -14.76 -13.09 19.39
CA ASP A 438 -16.12 -12.79 19.82
C ASP A 438 -16.83 -14.02 20.37
N LEU A 439 -17.49 -13.82 21.51
CA LEU A 439 -18.44 -14.75 22.11
C LEU A 439 -19.85 -14.17 21.92
N LYS A 440 -20.69 -14.85 21.17
CA LYS A 440 -22.06 -14.43 20.88
C LYS A 440 -23.07 -15.28 21.66
N VAL A 441 -23.99 -14.62 22.33
CA VAL A 441 -25.06 -15.26 23.11
C VAL A 441 -26.42 -14.73 22.64
N THR A 442 -27.25 -15.63 22.16
CA THR A 442 -28.64 -15.32 21.75
C THR A 442 -29.61 -15.79 22.83
N ILE A 443 -30.46 -14.91 23.29
CA ILE A 443 -31.60 -15.23 24.15
C ILE A 443 -32.87 -15.14 23.28
N SER A 444 -33.64 -16.22 23.24
CA SER A 444 -34.84 -16.30 22.42
C SER A 444 -35.97 -17.04 23.19
N GLY A 445 -37.23 -16.74 22.84
CA GLY A 445 -38.38 -17.39 23.45
C GLY A 445 -38.71 -16.91 24.86
N LYS A 446 -38.27 -15.75 25.26
CA LYS A 446 -38.53 -15.10 26.58
C LYS A 446 -39.56 -13.99 26.47
#